data_913f2ef16799dd4008c715e8153212be
#
_entry.id   913f2ef16799dd4008c715e8153212be
#
_cell.length_a   1.000
_cell.length_b   1.000
_cell.length_c   1.000
_cell.angle_alpha   90.00
_cell.angle_beta   90.00
_cell.angle_gamma   90.00
#
_symmetry.space_group_name_H-M   'P 1'
#
loop_
_entity.id
_entity.type
_entity.pdbx_description
1 polymer ?
#
loop_
_entity_poly.entity_id
_entity_poly.type
_entity_poly.pdbx_seq_one_letter_code
_entity_poly.pdbx_strand_id
1 'polypeptide(L)'
;MLFRSSQPNVTKWLDWGKDHYATVCFSNTGERTIAVPWMSNWQYCNIVPTKQFRSANALPRELSLYTQDNEIYLSAAPVPEIKTLRKEKKEIPAFTVANDYHIDSLLADNDGAYELALEITAGEAEIMGFSLFNDKGEKVDIYFNLPEKRLVMDRTKSGIVDFGKKSVPHEIEVHDRRKTTSINYIDDFALATWAPIKKENKYMLDVFVDKCSVEIFLNGGKVAMTNLIFPSEPYNRMCFYSKGGSFQVDSFNAYRLGL
;
A
#
# COMPACT_ATOMS: atom_id res chain seq x y z
N MET A 1 -5.38 8.72 12.36
CA MET A 1 -6.04 8.58 13.69
C MET A 1 -5.05 7.90 14.61
N LEU A 2 -4.64 8.54 15.67
CA LEU A 2 -3.78 7.96 16.73
C LEU A 2 -4.68 7.21 17.72
N PHE A 3 -4.66 5.90 17.68
CA PHE A 3 -5.17 5.13 18.81
C PHE A 3 -4.15 5.24 19.96
N ARG A 4 -4.49 5.95 21.02
CA ARG A 4 -3.69 5.93 22.23
C ARG A 4 -3.80 4.53 22.83
N SER A 5 -2.75 3.74 22.71
CA SER A 5 -2.64 2.52 23.49
C SER A 5 -2.46 2.90 24.97
N SER A 6 -2.91 2.03 25.86
CA SER A 6 -2.63 2.15 27.30
C SER A 6 -1.13 2.08 27.63
N GLN A 7 -0.28 1.77 26.64
CA GLN A 7 1.17 1.74 26.76
C GLN A 7 1.77 2.97 26.09
N PRO A 8 2.37 3.90 26.82
CA PRO A 8 2.82 5.20 26.32
C PRO A 8 3.98 5.12 25.32
N ASN A 9 4.64 3.98 25.18
CA ASN A 9 5.88 3.85 24.41
C ASN A 9 5.73 3.08 23.08
N VAL A 10 4.53 2.61 22.72
CA VAL A 10 4.30 1.85 21.48
C VAL A 10 3.18 2.48 20.68
N THR A 11 3.52 3.04 19.53
CA THR A 11 2.51 3.54 18.59
C THR A 11 1.99 2.35 17.75
N LYS A 12 0.68 2.13 17.82
CA LYS A 12 -0.04 1.15 17.00
C LYS A 12 -0.80 1.93 15.92
N TRP A 13 -0.24 2.01 14.72
CA TRP A 13 -0.87 2.68 13.59
C TRP A 13 -1.93 1.77 12.96
N LEU A 14 -3.05 2.36 12.53
CA LEU A 14 -4.06 1.67 11.73
C LEU A 14 -3.54 1.40 10.31
N ASP A 15 -2.69 2.29 9.80
CA ASP A 15 -2.06 2.21 8.50
C ASP A 15 -0.62 2.77 8.58
N TRP A 16 0.31 2.12 7.92
CA TRP A 16 1.74 2.45 7.90
C TRP A 16 2.19 3.13 6.61
N GLY A 17 1.27 3.31 5.67
CA GLY A 17 1.51 4.10 4.46
C GLY A 17 1.51 5.60 4.74
N LYS A 18 1.82 6.37 3.74
CA LYS A 18 1.89 7.85 3.83
C LYS A 18 0.52 8.49 3.64
N ASP A 19 -0.42 7.83 2.95
CA ASP A 19 -1.63 8.44 2.41
C ASP A 19 -2.91 7.85 3.01
N HIS A 20 -2.97 7.80 4.33
CA HIS A 20 -4.12 7.33 5.08
C HIS A 20 -4.45 8.33 6.19
N TYR A 21 -5.60 9.02 6.10
CA TYR A 21 -5.99 10.02 7.06
C TYR A 21 -7.51 10.08 7.29
N ALA A 22 -7.94 10.74 8.37
CA ALA A 22 -9.33 11.06 8.67
C ALA A 22 -10.30 9.88 8.53
N THR A 23 -9.91 8.71 9.01
CA THR A 23 -10.74 7.50 8.96
C THR A 23 -12.05 7.70 9.72
N VAL A 24 -13.15 7.39 9.06
CA VAL A 24 -14.49 7.38 9.65
C VAL A 24 -15.12 6.00 9.52
N CYS A 25 -15.95 5.64 10.50
CA CYS A 25 -16.70 4.38 10.46
C CYS A 25 -18.12 4.64 9.98
N PHE A 26 -18.66 3.69 9.20
CA PHE A 26 -20.06 3.68 8.85
C PHE A 26 -20.92 3.38 10.07
N SER A 27 -22.11 3.97 10.10
CA SER A 27 -23.18 3.59 11.03
C SER A 27 -24.05 2.49 10.42
N ASN A 28 -24.80 1.77 11.27
CA ASN A 28 -25.77 0.77 10.84
C ASN A 28 -25.18 -0.42 10.03
N THR A 29 -23.99 -0.83 10.36
CA THR A 29 -23.30 -1.98 9.74
C THR A 29 -23.51 -3.30 10.47
N GLY A 30 -24.48 -3.35 11.40
CA GLY A 30 -24.71 -4.49 12.28
C GLY A 30 -23.54 -4.71 13.24
N GLU A 31 -23.05 -5.93 13.33
CA GLU A 31 -21.92 -6.29 14.20
C GLU A 31 -20.55 -5.95 13.60
N ARG A 32 -20.50 -5.52 12.34
CA ARG A 32 -19.26 -5.18 11.65
C ARG A 32 -18.87 -3.74 11.94
N THR A 33 -17.57 -3.48 12.06
CA THR A 33 -17.02 -2.13 12.10
C THR A 33 -16.31 -1.87 10.77
N ILE A 34 -16.96 -1.12 9.89
CA ILE A 34 -16.44 -0.81 8.56
C ILE A 34 -15.97 0.64 8.54
N ALA A 35 -14.72 0.85 8.16
CA ALA A 35 -14.08 2.15 8.11
C ALA A 35 -13.67 2.51 6.69
N VAL A 36 -13.77 3.79 6.35
CA VAL A 36 -13.27 4.36 5.09
C VAL A 36 -12.35 5.54 5.42
N PRO A 37 -11.09 5.49 5.02
CA PRO A 37 -10.14 6.58 5.20
C PRO A 37 -10.11 7.52 3.98
N TRP A 38 -9.69 8.75 4.20
CA TRP A 38 -9.26 9.63 3.13
C TRP A 38 -7.86 9.19 2.65
N MET A 39 -7.75 8.90 1.36
CA MET A 39 -6.48 8.55 0.72
C MET A 39 -5.82 9.80 0.19
N SER A 40 -5.07 10.46 1.01
CA SER A 40 -4.20 11.58 0.65
C SER A 40 -3.35 12.01 1.85
N ASN A 41 -2.55 13.05 1.65
CA ASN A 41 -1.72 13.65 2.69
C ASN A 41 -1.76 15.18 2.58
N TRP A 42 -1.92 15.85 3.71
CA TRP A 42 -1.95 17.31 3.78
C TRP A 42 -0.70 17.99 3.22
N GLN A 43 0.43 17.30 3.19
CA GLN A 43 1.69 17.84 2.65
C GLN A 43 1.61 18.14 1.15
N TYR A 44 0.75 17.42 0.39
CA TYR A 44 0.68 17.55 -1.07
C TYR A 44 -0.71 17.38 -1.69
N CYS A 45 -1.77 17.25 -0.89
CA CYS A 45 -3.11 16.98 -1.43
C CYS A 45 -3.59 18.03 -2.45
N ASN A 46 -3.15 19.27 -2.32
CA ASN A 46 -3.55 20.37 -3.22
C ASN A 46 -2.76 20.42 -4.53
N ILE A 47 -1.65 19.69 -4.62
CA ILE A 47 -0.71 19.77 -5.75
C ILE A 47 -0.47 18.42 -6.44
N VAL A 48 -1.17 17.35 -6.03
CA VAL A 48 -1.10 16.05 -6.71
C VAL A 48 -1.37 16.20 -8.21
N PRO A 49 -0.68 15.43 -9.07
CA PRO A 49 -0.71 15.63 -10.52
C PRO A 49 -1.99 15.14 -11.21
N THR A 50 -3.01 14.73 -10.45
CA THR A 50 -4.33 14.38 -11.00
C THR A 50 -5.04 15.61 -11.53
N LYS A 51 -5.76 15.47 -12.66
CA LYS A 51 -6.46 16.58 -13.34
C LYS A 51 -7.96 16.60 -13.06
N GLN A 52 -8.60 15.44 -13.06
CA GLN A 52 -10.05 15.30 -12.96
C GLN A 52 -10.56 15.34 -11.50
N PHE A 53 -9.73 14.95 -10.56
CA PHE A 53 -10.07 14.88 -9.15
C PHE A 53 -8.85 15.18 -8.29
N ARG A 54 -9.09 15.53 -7.03
CA ARG A 54 -8.08 15.61 -5.97
C ARG A 54 -8.63 14.92 -4.75
N SER A 55 -7.88 13.98 -4.23
CA SER A 55 -8.29 13.05 -3.17
C SER A 55 -9.12 11.88 -3.68
N ALA A 56 -9.00 10.78 -2.98
CA ALA A 56 -9.77 9.56 -3.13
C ALA A 56 -10.10 9.00 -1.76
N ASN A 57 -10.98 8.03 -1.68
CA ASN A 57 -11.11 7.17 -0.52
C ASN A 57 -10.24 5.93 -0.73
N ALA A 58 -9.59 5.46 0.33
CA ALA A 58 -8.97 4.14 0.33
C ALA A 58 -10.05 3.05 0.38
N LEU A 59 -9.65 1.81 0.15
CA LEU A 59 -10.58 0.69 0.23
C LEU A 59 -11.27 0.66 1.60
N PRO A 60 -12.59 0.40 1.62
CA PRO A 60 -13.30 0.13 2.87
C PRO A 60 -12.66 -1.05 3.60
N ARG A 61 -12.51 -0.91 4.92
CA ARG A 61 -11.84 -1.90 5.77
C ARG A 61 -12.74 -2.35 6.89
N GLU A 62 -12.79 -3.65 7.09
CA GLU A 62 -13.40 -4.22 8.29
C GLU A 62 -12.36 -4.25 9.40
N LEU A 63 -12.72 -3.60 10.52
CA LEU A 63 -11.85 -3.51 11.69
C LEU A 63 -12.18 -4.62 12.67
N SER A 64 -11.17 -5.32 13.15
CA SER A 64 -11.30 -6.31 14.20
C SER A 64 -10.13 -6.30 15.17
N LEU A 65 -10.36 -6.74 16.40
CA LEU A 65 -9.30 -6.85 17.40
C LEU A 65 -8.66 -8.23 17.34
N TYR A 66 -7.35 -8.26 17.52
CA TYR A 66 -6.61 -9.51 17.71
C TYR A 66 -5.57 -9.37 18.81
N THR A 67 -5.21 -10.48 19.43
CA THR A 67 -4.18 -10.54 20.46
C THR A 67 -2.88 -11.09 19.87
N GLN A 68 -1.78 -10.44 20.19
CA GLN A 68 -0.45 -10.85 19.81
C GLN A 68 0.53 -10.47 20.93
N ASP A 69 1.35 -11.43 21.43
CA ASP A 69 2.30 -11.23 22.53
C ASP A 69 1.66 -10.61 23.79
N ASN A 70 0.46 -11.06 24.16
CA ASN A 70 -0.36 -10.53 25.25
C ASN A 70 -0.78 -9.06 25.09
N GLU A 71 -0.65 -8.50 23.89
CA GLU A 71 -1.06 -7.16 23.52
C GLU A 71 -2.26 -7.20 22.57
N ILE A 72 -3.16 -6.22 22.69
CA ILE A 72 -4.31 -6.07 21.80
C ILE A 72 -3.93 -5.14 20.65
N TYR A 73 -4.23 -5.57 19.45
CA TYR A 73 -4.04 -4.82 18.21
C TYR A 73 -5.35 -4.73 17.43
N LEU A 74 -5.41 -3.78 16.51
CA LEU A 74 -6.50 -3.60 15.57
C LEU A 74 -6.00 -4.06 14.19
N SER A 75 -6.74 -4.99 13.55
CA SER A 75 -6.56 -5.30 12.14
C SER A 75 -7.52 -4.47 11.29
N ALA A 76 -7.12 -4.18 10.06
CA ALA A 76 -7.88 -3.42 9.08
C ALA A 76 -7.84 -4.15 7.74
N ALA A 77 -8.65 -5.21 7.62
CA ALA A 77 -8.73 -6.02 6.41
C ALA A 77 -9.60 -5.33 5.35
N PRO A 78 -9.31 -5.48 4.03
CA PRO A 78 -10.26 -5.06 3.01
C PRO A 78 -11.60 -5.75 3.23
N VAL A 79 -12.71 -5.04 3.06
CA VAL A 79 -14.03 -5.67 3.18
C VAL A 79 -14.19 -6.76 2.12
N PRO A 80 -14.80 -7.92 2.46
CA PRO A 80 -14.90 -9.05 1.52
C PRO A 80 -15.70 -8.71 0.26
N GLU A 81 -16.53 -7.69 0.29
CA GLU A 81 -17.31 -7.19 -0.84
C GLU A 81 -16.42 -6.72 -2.01
N ILE A 82 -15.17 -6.32 -1.77
CA ILE A 82 -14.19 -5.96 -2.82
C ILE A 82 -14.00 -7.12 -3.81
N LYS A 83 -14.13 -8.35 -3.37
CA LYS A 83 -14.00 -9.54 -4.25
C LYS A 83 -15.06 -9.57 -5.36
N THR A 84 -16.17 -8.86 -5.22
CA THR A 84 -17.19 -8.75 -6.28
C THR A 84 -16.71 -7.95 -7.49
N LEU A 85 -15.66 -7.15 -7.32
CA LEU A 85 -15.02 -6.38 -8.40
C LEU A 85 -14.06 -7.20 -9.24
N ARG A 86 -13.71 -8.43 -8.81
CA ARG A 86 -12.81 -9.32 -9.56
C ARG A 86 -13.47 -9.78 -10.86
N LYS A 87 -12.84 -9.51 -12.00
CA LYS A 87 -13.31 -9.88 -13.35
C LYS A 87 -12.47 -11.02 -13.94
N GLU A 88 -11.26 -10.71 -14.35
CA GLU A 88 -10.32 -11.67 -14.90
C GLU A 88 -9.43 -12.21 -13.77
N LYS A 89 -9.19 -13.52 -13.76
CA LYS A 89 -8.22 -14.17 -12.88
C LYS A 89 -7.08 -14.74 -13.69
N LYS A 90 -5.85 -14.42 -13.32
CA LYS A 90 -4.65 -15.13 -13.74
C LYS A 90 -4.04 -15.83 -12.54
N GLU A 91 -3.91 -17.13 -12.61
CA GLU A 91 -3.23 -17.95 -11.62
C GLU A 91 -1.81 -18.24 -12.10
N ILE A 92 -0.85 -17.98 -11.24
CA ILE A 92 0.57 -18.28 -11.47
C ILE A 92 0.92 -19.48 -10.58
N PRO A 93 1.44 -20.58 -11.16
CA PRO A 93 1.85 -21.74 -10.38
C PRO A 93 2.90 -21.38 -9.33
N ALA A 94 2.98 -22.14 -8.25
CA ALA A 94 3.99 -21.97 -7.21
C ALA A 94 5.41 -22.04 -7.80
N PHE A 95 6.32 -21.19 -7.29
CA PHE A 95 7.71 -21.12 -7.73
C PHE A 95 8.64 -20.67 -6.60
N THR A 96 9.91 -21.01 -6.76
CA THR A 96 10.99 -20.59 -5.85
C THR A 96 11.72 -19.40 -6.44
N VAL A 97 11.99 -18.39 -5.61
CA VAL A 97 12.78 -17.22 -5.94
C VAL A 97 14.14 -17.32 -5.26
N ALA A 98 15.16 -17.68 -6.01
CA ALA A 98 16.56 -17.68 -5.55
C ALA A 98 17.36 -16.54 -6.21
N ASN A 99 16.90 -16.09 -7.36
CA ASN A 99 17.37 -14.94 -8.15
C ASN A 99 16.15 -14.19 -8.64
N ASP A 100 16.34 -13.28 -9.60
CA ASP A 100 15.23 -12.59 -10.23
C ASP A 100 14.30 -13.56 -10.96
N TYR A 101 12.99 -13.41 -10.75
CA TYR A 101 11.94 -14.17 -11.43
C TYR A 101 10.95 -13.19 -12.06
N HIS A 102 10.90 -13.17 -13.40
CA HIS A 102 10.14 -12.20 -14.17
C HIS A 102 8.76 -12.72 -14.57
N ILE A 103 7.78 -11.84 -14.51
CA ILE A 103 6.45 -12.00 -15.07
C ILE A 103 6.22 -10.85 -16.05
N ASP A 104 6.29 -11.14 -17.34
CA ASP A 104 6.28 -10.14 -18.41
C ASP A 104 4.89 -9.54 -18.67
N SER A 105 3.84 -10.22 -18.21
CA SER A 105 2.46 -9.71 -18.27
C SER A 105 1.68 -10.20 -17.07
N LEU A 106 1.18 -9.29 -16.25
CA LEU A 106 0.31 -9.63 -15.12
C LEU A 106 -1.08 -10.03 -15.59
N LEU A 107 -1.68 -9.22 -16.46
CA LEU A 107 -3.05 -9.39 -16.97
C LEU A 107 -3.08 -8.94 -18.43
N ALA A 108 -3.98 -9.54 -19.22
CA ALA A 108 -4.07 -9.25 -20.66
C ALA A 108 -4.54 -7.80 -20.93
N ASP A 109 -5.58 -7.37 -20.23
CA ASP A 109 -6.18 -6.04 -20.36
C ASP A 109 -5.98 -5.23 -19.09
N ASN A 110 -4.73 -4.95 -18.76
CA ASN A 110 -4.39 -4.20 -17.56
C ASN A 110 -4.59 -2.70 -17.77
N ASP A 111 -5.68 -2.15 -17.22
CA ASP A 111 -5.99 -0.72 -17.23
C ASP A 111 -5.48 0.02 -15.98
N GLY A 112 -4.71 -0.65 -15.12
CA GLY A 112 -4.11 -0.13 -13.91
C GLY A 112 -4.90 -0.42 -12.63
N ALA A 113 -6.03 -1.14 -12.71
CA ALA A 113 -6.82 -1.53 -11.54
C ALA A 113 -6.81 -3.06 -11.35
N TYR A 114 -6.06 -3.55 -10.38
CA TYR A 114 -5.94 -4.98 -10.13
C TYR A 114 -5.58 -5.32 -8.69
N GLU A 115 -5.80 -6.57 -8.33
CA GLU A 115 -5.42 -7.15 -7.04
C GLU A 115 -4.41 -8.28 -7.27
N LEU A 116 -3.39 -8.33 -6.41
CA LEU A 116 -2.45 -9.44 -6.30
C LEU A 116 -2.65 -10.10 -4.94
N ALA A 117 -2.99 -11.38 -4.94
CA ALA A 117 -3.12 -12.20 -3.73
C ALA A 117 -2.00 -13.25 -3.71
N LEU A 118 -1.11 -13.16 -2.72
CA LEU A 118 0.08 -13.99 -2.61
C LEU A 118 0.15 -14.70 -1.26
N GLU A 119 0.59 -15.95 -1.30
CA GLU A 119 1.07 -16.67 -0.13
C GLU A 119 2.57 -16.94 -0.31
N ILE A 120 3.38 -16.55 0.69
CA ILE A 120 4.83 -16.59 0.61
C ILE A 120 5.39 -17.35 1.81
N THR A 121 6.27 -18.31 1.56
CA THR A 121 7.10 -18.95 2.59
C THR A 121 8.50 -18.36 2.55
N ALA A 122 8.96 -17.79 3.66
CA ALA A 122 10.16 -16.96 3.74
C ALA A 122 11.46 -17.69 3.42
N GLY A 123 11.56 -18.98 3.71
CA GLY A 123 12.79 -19.75 3.52
C GLY A 123 14.00 -19.15 4.27
N GLU A 124 15.13 -19.05 3.58
CA GLU A 124 16.38 -18.50 4.14
C GLU A 124 16.63 -17.04 3.69
N ALA A 125 15.74 -16.44 2.90
CA ALA A 125 15.92 -15.10 2.40
C ALA A 125 16.02 -14.07 3.54
N GLU A 126 16.93 -13.12 3.41
CA GLU A 126 17.00 -11.94 4.26
C GLU A 126 16.10 -10.81 3.70
N ILE A 127 16.16 -10.61 2.37
CA ILE A 127 15.27 -9.72 1.63
C ILE A 127 14.48 -10.58 0.65
N MET A 128 13.17 -10.44 0.68
CA MET A 128 12.27 -11.08 -0.28
C MET A 128 11.22 -10.08 -0.73
N GLY A 129 10.98 -9.97 -2.03
CA GLY A 129 10.01 -9.00 -2.53
C GLY A 129 9.84 -9.03 -4.02
N PHE A 130 9.18 -8.00 -4.52
CA PHE A 130 8.95 -7.81 -5.94
C PHE A 130 8.86 -6.33 -6.32
N SER A 131 9.16 -6.06 -7.58
CA SER A 131 8.91 -4.79 -8.24
C SER A 131 7.70 -4.93 -9.16
N LEU A 132 6.79 -3.96 -9.13
CA LEU A 132 5.80 -3.73 -10.18
C LEU A 132 6.33 -2.59 -11.05
N PHE A 133 6.34 -2.78 -12.36
CA PHE A 133 6.95 -1.81 -13.27
C PHE A 133 6.29 -1.78 -14.65
N ASN A 134 6.55 -0.72 -15.40
CA ASN A 134 6.10 -0.51 -16.77
C ASN A 134 7.28 -0.31 -17.75
N ASP A 135 6.96 -0.14 -19.02
CA ASP A 135 7.96 0.03 -20.08
C ASP A 135 8.72 1.37 -20.03
N LYS A 136 8.23 2.32 -19.24
CA LYS A 136 8.89 3.61 -18.99
C LYS A 136 9.97 3.54 -17.90
N GLY A 137 10.12 2.37 -17.26
CA GLY A 137 11.03 2.19 -16.13
C GLY A 137 10.51 2.77 -14.80
N GLU A 138 9.23 3.19 -14.78
CA GLU A 138 8.56 3.55 -13.55
C GLU A 138 8.24 2.30 -12.76
N LYS A 139 8.43 2.33 -11.44
CA LYS A 139 8.24 1.16 -10.60
C LYS A 139 7.91 1.49 -9.15
N VAL A 140 7.28 0.54 -8.48
CA VAL A 140 7.22 0.43 -7.03
C VAL A 140 7.88 -0.88 -6.60
N ASP A 141 8.62 -0.83 -5.50
CA ASP A 141 9.22 -2.01 -4.88
C ASP A 141 8.48 -2.32 -3.57
N ILE A 142 8.04 -3.56 -3.41
CA ILE A 142 7.38 -4.06 -2.19
C ILE A 142 8.21 -5.24 -1.69
N TYR A 143 8.77 -5.12 -0.48
CA TYR A 143 9.65 -6.15 0.02
C TYR A 143 9.66 -6.27 1.54
N PHE A 144 9.96 -7.46 2.00
CA PHE A 144 10.26 -7.78 3.38
C PHE A 144 11.77 -7.65 3.61
N ASN A 145 12.14 -6.85 4.59
CA ASN A 145 13.48 -6.83 5.17
C ASN A 145 13.40 -7.58 6.50
N LEU A 146 13.71 -8.88 6.48
CA LEU A 146 13.53 -9.77 7.62
C LEU A 146 14.50 -9.50 8.77
N PRO A 147 15.78 -9.17 8.52
CA PRO A 147 16.70 -8.72 9.57
C PRO A 147 16.20 -7.48 10.32
N GLU A 148 15.65 -6.50 9.61
CA GLU A 148 15.08 -5.28 10.21
C GLU A 148 13.62 -5.44 10.66
N LYS A 149 13.00 -6.58 10.37
CA LYS A 149 11.58 -6.86 10.65
C LYS A 149 10.66 -5.80 10.08
N ARG A 150 10.81 -5.50 8.79
CA ARG A 150 10.03 -4.48 8.07
C ARG A 150 9.41 -5.03 6.81
N LEU A 151 8.15 -4.64 6.56
CA LEU A 151 7.56 -4.63 5.23
C LEU A 151 7.74 -3.22 4.68
N VAL A 152 8.33 -3.10 3.50
CA VAL A 152 8.68 -1.81 2.88
C VAL A 152 7.94 -1.67 1.56
N MET A 153 7.43 -0.46 1.29
CA MET A 153 6.99 -0.03 -0.02
C MET A 153 7.79 1.19 -0.43
N ASP A 154 8.59 1.05 -1.48
CA ASP A 154 9.38 2.13 -2.07
C ASP A 154 8.70 2.65 -3.34
N ARG A 155 8.25 3.92 -3.30
CA ARG A 155 7.64 4.62 -4.42
C ARG A 155 8.52 5.71 -5.02
N THR A 156 9.80 5.73 -4.69
CA THR A 156 10.74 6.78 -5.15
C THR A 156 10.84 6.88 -6.67
N LYS A 157 10.46 5.81 -7.40
CA LYS A 157 10.46 5.72 -8.86
C LYS A 157 9.09 5.41 -9.45
N SER A 158 8.00 5.73 -8.74
CA SER A 158 6.64 5.31 -9.09
C SER A 158 5.98 6.11 -10.23
N GLY A 159 6.71 6.94 -10.95
CA GLY A 159 6.20 7.79 -12.02
C GLY A 159 6.42 9.27 -11.72
N ILE A 160 5.38 10.09 -11.74
CA ILE A 160 5.47 11.51 -11.43
C ILE A 160 5.65 11.67 -9.91
N VAL A 161 6.86 11.91 -9.47
CA VAL A 161 7.23 12.02 -8.05
C VAL A 161 7.76 13.40 -7.65
N ASP A 162 8.01 14.28 -8.61
CA ASP A 162 8.65 15.59 -8.43
C ASP A 162 7.68 16.78 -8.55
N PHE A 163 6.37 16.50 -8.53
CA PHE A 163 5.35 17.53 -8.73
C PHE A 163 5.38 18.61 -7.65
N GLY A 164 5.81 18.32 -6.45
CA GLY A 164 6.00 19.31 -5.39
C GLY A 164 7.12 20.31 -5.69
N LYS A 165 8.16 19.90 -6.40
CA LYS A 165 9.28 20.77 -6.78
C LYS A 165 8.92 21.77 -7.89
N LYS A 166 7.89 21.44 -8.68
CA LYS A 166 7.40 22.24 -9.80
C LYS A 166 6.24 23.15 -9.43
N SER A 167 5.67 22.98 -8.24
CA SER A 167 4.55 23.81 -7.81
C SER A 167 5.03 25.16 -7.31
N VAL A 168 4.37 26.21 -7.78
CA VAL A 168 4.51 27.55 -7.20
C VAL A 168 3.96 27.47 -5.76
N PRO A 169 4.62 28.10 -4.76
CA PRO A 169 4.07 28.17 -3.42
C PRO A 169 2.63 28.70 -3.47
N HIS A 170 1.66 27.88 -3.11
CA HIS A 170 0.31 28.37 -2.92
C HIS A 170 0.25 28.99 -1.53
N GLU A 171 -0.10 30.26 -1.47
CA GLU A 171 -0.56 30.88 -0.25
C GLU A 171 -1.87 30.23 0.12
N ILE A 172 -1.89 29.45 1.19
CA ILE A 172 -3.14 29.00 1.78
C ILE A 172 -3.65 30.16 2.61
N GLU A 173 -4.68 30.86 2.11
CA GLU A 173 -5.51 31.68 2.96
C GLU A 173 -6.24 30.78 3.96
N VAL A 174 -5.66 30.61 5.10
CA VAL A 174 -6.38 30.13 6.25
C VAL A 174 -7.28 31.25 6.72
N HIS A 175 -8.58 31.10 6.65
CA HIS A 175 -9.59 32.06 7.12
C HIS A 175 -9.57 32.29 8.64
N ASP A 176 -8.49 32.01 9.29
CA ASP A 176 -8.24 32.46 10.66
C ASP A 176 -7.24 33.61 10.61
N ARG A 177 -7.59 34.71 11.25
CA ARG A 177 -6.94 36.02 11.27
C ARG A 177 -5.45 36.05 11.67
N ARG A 178 -4.69 34.99 11.44
CA ARG A 178 -3.27 34.84 11.78
C ARG A 178 -2.47 34.35 10.60
N LYS A 179 -1.66 35.27 10.08
CA LYS A 179 -0.48 35.13 9.21
C LYS A 179 -0.48 33.94 8.24
N THR A 180 -0.49 34.28 6.97
CA THR A 180 -0.07 33.46 5.83
C THR A 180 1.24 32.75 6.16
N THR A 181 1.19 31.44 6.36
CA THR A 181 2.36 30.60 6.38
C THR A 181 2.45 29.91 5.04
N SER A 182 3.46 30.25 4.23
CA SER A 182 3.79 29.46 3.06
C SER A 182 4.24 28.08 3.54
N ILE A 183 3.43 27.08 3.28
CA ILE A 183 3.80 25.69 3.52
C ILE A 183 4.61 25.26 2.29
N ASN A 184 5.88 25.00 2.46
CA ASN A 184 6.71 24.38 1.43
C ASN A 184 6.31 22.91 1.33
N TYR A 185 5.47 22.56 0.36
CA TYR A 185 4.99 21.20 0.10
C TYR A 185 6.02 20.40 -0.66
N ILE A 186 7.16 20.07 -0.16
CA ILE A 186 8.01 19.86 -1.31
C ILE A 186 8.71 18.53 -1.44
N ASP A 187 9.17 17.90 -0.43
CA ASP A 187 10.15 16.84 -0.65
C ASP A 187 9.76 15.43 -0.22
N ASP A 188 8.57 15.26 0.34
CA ASP A 188 8.22 14.02 1.04
C ASP A 188 7.37 13.03 0.23
N PHE A 189 7.17 13.23 -1.08
CA PHE A 189 6.41 12.26 -1.87
C PHE A 189 7.27 11.07 -2.31
N ALA A 190 8.45 11.34 -2.85
CA ALA A 190 9.38 10.32 -3.36
C ALA A 190 10.15 9.64 -2.21
N LEU A 191 9.46 8.80 -1.45
CA LEU A 191 10.04 8.12 -0.29
C LEU A 191 9.56 6.67 -0.17
N ALA A 192 10.27 5.88 0.62
CA ALA A 192 9.81 4.58 1.06
C ALA A 192 9.05 4.70 2.38
N THR A 193 7.93 3.99 2.48
CA THR A 193 7.21 3.74 3.73
C THR A 193 7.51 2.35 4.24
N TRP A 194 7.39 2.12 5.54
CA TRP A 194 7.62 0.80 6.10
C TRP A 194 6.73 0.54 7.31
N ALA A 195 6.40 -0.71 7.50
CA ALA A 195 5.67 -1.21 8.65
C ALA A 195 6.50 -2.21 9.44
N PRO A 196 6.46 -2.19 10.77
CA PRO A 196 7.06 -3.25 11.56
C PRO A 196 6.27 -4.56 11.36
N ILE A 197 7.00 -5.65 11.20
CA ILE A 197 6.41 -6.99 11.07
C ILE A 197 7.04 -7.96 12.06
N LYS A 198 6.33 -9.03 12.38
CA LYS A 198 6.95 -10.20 12.98
C LYS A 198 7.63 -11.05 11.91
N LYS A 199 8.75 -11.64 12.27
CA LYS A 199 9.34 -12.69 11.45
C LYS A 199 8.49 -13.94 11.61
N GLU A 200 7.85 -14.35 10.54
CA GLU A 200 7.03 -15.55 10.42
C GLU A 200 7.57 -16.43 9.30
N ASN A 201 7.18 -17.69 9.29
CA ASN A 201 7.55 -18.56 8.19
C ASN A 201 6.69 -18.34 6.96
N LYS A 202 5.44 -17.93 7.15
CA LYS A 202 4.47 -17.69 6.07
C LYS A 202 3.84 -16.31 6.18
N TYR A 203 3.62 -15.71 5.02
CA TYR A 203 2.98 -14.41 4.87
C TYR A 203 1.88 -14.49 3.82
N MET A 204 0.70 -13.96 4.15
CA MET A 204 -0.38 -13.71 3.20
C MET A 204 -0.37 -12.22 2.86
N LEU A 205 -0.25 -11.89 1.59
CA LEU A 205 -0.14 -10.52 1.11
C LEU A 205 -1.18 -10.25 0.03
N ASP A 206 -2.08 -9.32 0.32
CA ASP A 206 -3.01 -8.76 -0.65
C ASP A 206 -2.54 -7.35 -1.03
N VAL A 207 -2.35 -7.11 -2.32
CA VAL A 207 -1.92 -5.82 -2.86
C VAL A 207 -2.94 -5.35 -3.87
N PHE A 208 -3.56 -4.22 -3.61
CA PHE A 208 -4.48 -3.56 -4.52
C PHE A 208 -3.75 -2.41 -5.20
N VAL A 209 -3.72 -2.45 -6.50
CA VAL A 209 -3.17 -1.39 -7.34
C VAL A 209 -4.31 -0.73 -8.08
N ASP A 210 -4.34 0.59 -8.05
CA ASP A 210 -5.24 1.41 -8.87
C ASP A 210 -4.39 2.44 -9.62
N LYS A 211 -4.98 3.19 -10.51
CA LYS A 211 -4.32 4.17 -11.41
C LYS A 211 -3.42 5.16 -10.66
N CYS A 212 -3.72 5.44 -9.41
CA CYS A 212 -2.94 6.39 -8.60
C CYS A 212 -2.69 5.94 -7.18
N SER A 213 -2.83 4.65 -6.87
CA SER A 213 -2.60 4.14 -5.51
C SER A 213 -2.12 2.70 -5.46
N VAL A 214 -1.47 2.37 -4.36
CA VAL A 214 -1.18 1.00 -3.94
C VAL A 214 -1.58 0.85 -2.47
N GLU A 215 -2.44 -0.13 -2.20
CA GLU A 215 -2.79 -0.53 -0.84
C GLU A 215 -2.30 -1.95 -0.57
N ILE A 216 -1.62 -2.15 0.54
CA ILE A 216 -1.01 -3.42 0.92
C ILE A 216 -1.65 -3.89 2.23
N PHE A 217 -2.07 -5.15 2.26
CA PHE A 217 -2.61 -5.79 3.45
C PHE A 217 -1.86 -7.09 3.72
N LEU A 218 -1.21 -7.16 4.88
CA LEU A 218 -0.46 -8.32 5.31
C LEU A 218 -1.26 -9.09 6.37
N ASN A 219 -1.31 -10.42 6.22
CA ASN A 219 -1.91 -11.35 7.18
C ASN A 219 -3.32 -10.93 7.62
N GLY A 220 -4.22 -10.67 6.64
CA GLY A 220 -5.60 -10.27 6.90
C GLY A 220 -5.72 -8.88 7.53
N GLY A 221 -4.88 -7.94 7.12
CA GLY A 221 -4.91 -6.54 7.59
C GLY A 221 -4.30 -6.32 8.96
N LYS A 222 -3.51 -7.26 9.50
CA LYS A 222 -2.68 -7.02 10.70
C LYS A 222 -1.67 -5.91 10.47
N VAL A 223 -1.21 -5.75 9.23
CA VAL A 223 -0.53 -4.57 8.72
C VAL A 223 -1.26 -4.08 7.48
N ALA A 224 -1.51 -2.78 7.41
CA ALA A 224 -2.05 -2.11 6.24
C ALA A 224 -1.14 -0.93 5.87
N MET A 225 -0.95 -0.69 4.57
CA MET A 225 -0.17 0.43 4.05
C MET A 225 -0.87 1.02 2.82
N THR A 226 -1.20 2.30 2.89
CA THR A 226 -1.85 3.05 1.80
C THR A 226 -0.90 4.10 1.26
N ASN A 227 -0.60 4.05 -0.04
CA ASN A 227 0.30 5.00 -0.67
C ASN A 227 -0.23 5.43 -2.05
N LEU A 228 -0.21 6.73 -2.30
CA LEU A 228 -0.41 7.28 -3.64
C LEU A 228 0.80 7.00 -4.52
N ILE A 229 0.53 6.79 -5.79
CA ILE A 229 1.51 6.67 -6.88
C ILE A 229 0.96 7.42 -8.09
N PHE A 230 1.81 7.84 -9.02
CA PHE A 230 1.34 8.52 -10.24
C PHE A 230 2.12 8.02 -11.45
N PRO A 231 1.97 6.74 -11.84
CA PRO A 231 2.60 6.20 -13.02
C PRO A 231 2.00 6.84 -14.29
N SER A 232 2.80 6.99 -15.33
CA SER A 232 2.35 7.49 -16.62
C SER A 232 1.65 6.42 -17.47
N GLU A 233 1.90 5.15 -17.15
CA GLU A 233 1.30 3.95 -17.73
C GLU A 233 1.09 2.90 -16.63
N PRO A 234 0.10 1.99 -16.77
CA PRO A 234 -0.09 0.91 -15.80
C PRO A 234 1.16 0.05 -15.61
N TYR A 235 1.40 -0.40 -14.40
CA TYR A 235 2.39 -1.44 -14.15
C TYR A 235 1.81 -2.78 -14.59
N ASN A 236 2.37 -3.37 -15.64
CA ASN A 236 1.90 -4.63 -16.22
C ASN A 236 2.94 -5.74 -16.13
N ARG A 237 4.12 -5.44 -15.59
CA ARG A 237 5.20 -6.39 -15.36
C ARG A 237 5.56 -6.48 -13.90
N MET A 238 6.11 -7.62 -13.53
CA MET A 238 6.55 -7.89 -12.16
C MET A 238 7.87 -8.65 -12.18
N CYS A 239 8.74 -8.31 -11.25
CA CYS A 239 9.97 -9.06 -11.01
C CYS A 239 10.08 -9.35 -9.52
N PHE A 240 10.06 -10.62 -9.15
CA PHE A 240 10.42 -11.06 -7.81
C PHE A 240 11.94 -11.11 -7.68
N TYR A 241 12.44 -10.83 -6.49
CA TYR A 241 13.87 -10.88 -6.18
C TYR A 241 14.11 -11.33 -4.75
N SER A 242 15.27 -11.92 -4.54
CA SER A 242 15.73 -12.39 -3.22
C SER A 242 17.16 -11.99 -2.95
N LYS A 243 17.50 -11.79 -1.67
CA LYS A 243 18.88 -11.61 -1.20
C LYS A 243 19.08 -12.42 0.09
N GLY A 244 20.26 -12.98 0.25
CA GLY A 244 20.64 -13.72 1.46
C GLY A 244 20.01 -15.12 1.57
N GLY A 245 19.46 -15.65 0.48
CA GLY A 245 18.81 -16.94 0.41
C GLY A 245 17.63 -16.94 -0.55
N SER A 246 16.82 -18.00 -0.55
CA SER A 246 15.65 -18.14 -1.39
C SER A 246 14.37 -18.11 -0.58
N PHE A 247 13.25 -17.80 -1.23
CA PHE A 247 11.91 -17.92 -0.70
C PHE A 247 10.98 -18.59 -1.71
N GLN A 248 9.83 -19.05 -1.23
CA GLN A 248 8.81 -19.72 -2.04
C GLN A 248 7.59 -18.84 -2.17
N VAL A 249 7.08 -18.68 -3.38
CA VAL A 249 5.70 -18.20 -3.63
C VAL A 249 4.83 -19.44 -3.75
N ASP A 250 4.05 -19.71 -2.71
CA ASP A 250 3.21 -20.93 -2.61
C ASP A 250 1.94 -20.79 -3.45
N SER A 251 1.38 -19.58 -3.51
CA SER A 251 0.19 -19.23 -4.29
C SER A 251 0.31 -17.81 -4.78
N PHE A 252 -0.04 -17.59 -6.05
CA PHE A 252 -0.13 -16.27 -6.63
C PHE A 252 -1.32 -16.16 -7.59
N ASN A 253 -2.24 -15.26 -7.27
CA ASN A 253 -3.37 -14.92 -8.13
C ASN A 253 -3.38 -13.43 -8.41
N ALA A 254 -3.51 -13.06 -9.68
CA ALA A 254 -3.78 -11.70 -10.12
C ALA A 254 -5.22 -11.58 -10.61
N TYR A 255 -5.92 -10.53 -10.19
CA TYR A 255 -7.31 -10.27 -10.56
C TYR A 255 -7.41 -8.86 -11.15
N ARG A 256 -7.95 -8.73 -12.36
CA ARG A 256 -8.37 -7.42 -12.84
C ARG A 256 -9.60 -6.98 -12.05
N LEU A 257 -9.62 -5.73 -11.63
CA LEU A 257 -10.76 -5.14 -10.93
C LEU A 257 -11.57 -4.24 -11.89
N GLY A 258 -12.87 -4.22 -11.70
CA GLY A 258 -13.76 -3.37 -12.50
C GLY A 258 -15.21 -3.43 -12.00
N LEU A 259 -15.99 -2.43 -12.36
CA LEU A 259 -17.43 -2.36 -12.12
C LEU A 259 -18.21 -3.22 -13.11
#